data_45f40ad2854b98899c254789913c851f
#
_entry.id   45f40ad2854b98899c254789913c851f
#
_cell.length_a   1.000
_cell.length_b   1.000
_cell.length_c   1.000
_cell.angle_alpha   90.00
_cell.angle_beta   90.00
_cell.angle_gamma   90.00
#
_symmetry.space_group_name_H-M   'P 1'
#
loop_
_entity.id
_entity.type
_entity.pdbx_description
1 polymer ?
#
loop_
_entity_poly.entity_id
_entity_poly.type
_entity_poly.pdbx_seq_one_letter_code
_entity_poly.pdbx_strand_id
1 'polypeptide(L)'
;MSQPLAEHAASTLARGIGRRGFAQAVAGVVGLGIAGTAACSSAGGGGGATSSSGTPTPGAGPILQPGTGERSGDHYLSSEPDKVLWGYVPTVESQSVLQMTSGQTVTIDAVSHEGILEDQGRNPREYFGSHGVPESDVLQDAVDIASGYDRTSRNFDVDGPHIVTGPIFVEGARPGDVLKIETLEATPRVPYGVVSSRHGKGALGVTAQGEPPAGIGLDEVMPPRATDGRATKDPARYGNVSVFTAVEDGHGVMPFGNAAVQFPLRPFMGMMGVAYASAPGLTSPNANSIPPTLGGGNIDIGLLGPGSTLYLPVFAHGALFYVGDPHMAMGDGEVALTAMEGSLRGTFRLTVCKKGSGDAPSVAFMYPFAEDQDSWIPIGLSDPDGAVNGQGSDLNAAMRRAVVNALNFLEDDRGMDRATAYAYLSAAANFTISQVVDKTVGVHAQISKDHFS
;
A
#
# COMPACT_ATOMS: atom_id res chain seq x y z
N MET A 1 -4.62 31.05 -51.12
CA MET A 1 -5.81 31.69 -50.54
C MET A 1 -6.53 30.63 -49.75
N SER A 2 -6.70 30.58 -48.47
CA SER A 2 -6.69 31.52 -47.37
C SER A 2 -6.53 30.69 -46.06
N GLN A 3 -5.57 31.08 -45.22
CA GLN A 3 -5.68 30.97 -43.76
C GLN A 3 -6.52 32.19 -43.28
N PRO A 4 -6.93 32.37 -42.02
CA PRO A 4 -6.83 31.57 -40.77
C PRO A 4 -8.12 31.62 -39.92
N LEU A 5 -8.34 30.66 -39.05
CA LEU A 5 -9.36 30.71 -37.96
C LEU A 5 -8.89 30.06 -36.64
N ALA A 6 -7.60 29.97 -36.39
CA ALA A 6 -7.05 29.33 -35.22
C ALA A 6 -6.42 30.28 -34.16
N GLU A 7 -6.40 31.59 -34.37
CA GLU A 7 -5.69 32.51 -33.46
C GLU A 7 -6.58 33.35 -32.51
N HIS A 8 -7.90 33.16 -32.50
CA HIS A 8 -8.78 33.99 -31.66
C HIS A 8 -9.33 33.33 -30.41
N ALA A 9 -8.99 32.08 -30.12
CA ALA A 9 -9.45 31.36 -28.91
C ALA A 9 -8.44 31.35 -27.76
N ALA A 10 -7.22 31.84 -27.95
CA ALA A 10 -6.17 31.73 -26.93
C ALA A 10 -5.97 33.01 -26.07
N SER A 11 -6.71 34.08 -26.29
CA SER A 11 -6.46 35.34 -25.58
C SER A 11 -7.47 35.73 -24.49
N THR A 12 -8.44 34.88 -24.16
CA THR A 12 -9.52 35.26 -23.22
C THR A 12 -9.47 34.50 -21.89
N LEU A 13 -8.52 33.61 -21.65
CA LEU A 13 -8.39 32.84 -20.41
C LEU A 13 -7.20 33.20 -19.50
N ALA A 14 -6.51 34.28 -19.80
CA ALA A 14 -5.38 34.78 -19.00
C ALA A 14 -5.72 36.08 -18.26
N ARG A 15 -6.81 36.13 -17.51
CA ARG A 15 -7.01 37.16 -16.47
C ARG A 15 -7.38 36.49 -15.17
N GLY A 16 -6.35 36.25 -14.36
CA GLY A 16 -6.42 35.65 -13.06
C GLY A 16 -7.31 36.44 -12.11
N ILE A 17 -8.09 35.74 -11.34
CA ILE A 17 -8.77 36.25 -10.14
C ILE A 17 -7.70 36.36 -9.06
N GLY A 18 -7.32 37.59 -8.75
CA GLY A 18 -6.30 37.89 -7.77
C GLY A 18 -6.72 37.48 -6.36
N ARG A 19 -5.73 37.05 -5.55
CA ARG A 19 -5.82 36.58 -4.14
C ARG A 19 -6.54 37.50 -3.12
N ARG A 20 -7.16 38.60 -3.54
CA ARG A 20 -7.91 39.52 -2.66
C ARG A 20 -9.44 39.32 -2.63
N GLY A 21 -9.98 38.41 -3.44
CA GLY A 21 -11.44 38.16 -3.51
C GLY A 21 -11.95 37.08 -2.55
N PHE A 22 -11.08 36.28 -1.93
CA PHE A 22 -11.50 35.15 -1.08
C PHE A 22 -11.66 35.47 0.41
N ALA A 23 -11.22 36.65 0.84
CA ALA A 23 -11.25 37.05 2.26
C ALA A 23 -12.51 37.84 2.68
N GLN A 24 -13.46 38.09 1.79
CA GLN A 24 -14.64 38.89 2.11
C GLN A 24 -15.99 38.13 2.07
N ALA A 25 -16.01 36.85 1.87
CA ALA A 25 -17.23 36.04 1.81
C ALA A 25 -17.53 35.21 3.08
N VAL A 26 -16.77 35.34 4.17
CA VAL A 26 -16.97 34.59 5.44
C VAL A 26 -17.30 35.48 6.64
N ALA A 27 -17.72 36.73 6.42
CA ALA A 27 -18.14 37.60 7.52
C ALA A 27 -19.63 37.98 7.36
N GLY A 28 -20.52 37.07 7.68
CA GLY A 28 -21.94 37.43 7.65
C GLY A 28 -22.92 36.32 7.96
N VAL A 29 -22.78 35.61 9.08
CA VAL A 29 -23.91 35.05 9.84
C VAL A 29 -23.47 34.79 11.29
N VAL A 30 -23.53 35.75 12.13
CA VAL A 30 -23.62 35.56 13.60
C VAL A 30 -24.59 36.58 14.13
N GLY A 31 -25.66 36.07 14.69
CA GLY A 31 -26.56 36.86 15.51
C GLY A 31 -27.93 36.28 15.62
N LEU A 32 -28.19 35.50 16.64
CA LEU A 32 -29.33 35.67 17.53
C LEU A 32 -29.24 34.65 18.66
N GLY A 33 -29.11 35.18 19.85
CA GLY A 33 -28.89 34.49 21.07
C GLY A 33 -30.16 33.94 21.72
N ILE A 34 -29.96 33.15 22.74
CA ILE A 34 -30.85 33.10 23.92
C ILE A 34 -29.98 32.79 25.13
N ALA A 35 -30.14 33.62 26.14
CA ALA A 35 -29.52 33.54 27.44
C ALA A 35 -30.26 32.50 28.32
N GLY A 36 -29.50 31.77 29.11
CA GLY A 36 -30.01 30.93 30.17
C GLY A 36 -28.97 30.83 31.31
N THR A 37 -29.24 31.57 32.38
CA THR A 37 -28.41 31.62 33.59
C THR A 37 -28.72 30.43 34.49
N ALA A 38 -27.72 29.87 35.10
CA ALA A 38 -27.80 29.34 36.47
C ALA A 38 -26.41 29.15 37.07
N ALA A 39 -26.33 29.51 38.33
CA ALA A 39 -25.16 29.88 39.09
C ALA A 39 -24.51 28.72 39.88
N CYS A 40 -23.24 28.97 40.21
CA CYS A 40 -22.49 28.70 41.45
C CYS A 40 -22.39 27.30 42.06
N SER A 41 -21.19 26.81 42.21
CA SER A 41 -20.54 26.82 43.52
C SER A 41 -19.07 26.41 43.44
N SER A 42 -18.26 27.14 44.20
CA SER A 42 -16.83 27.03 44.39
C SER A 42 -16.45 25.86 45.32
N ALA A 43 -15.35 25.18 45.00
CA ALA A 43 -14.42 24.72 46.04
C ALA A 43 -13.04 24.46 45.41
N GLY A 44 -12.04 25.08 45.99
CA GLY A 44 -10.66 25.06 45.54
C GLY A 44 -9.92 23.79 45.90
N GLY A 45 -8.85 23.54 45.17
CA GLY A 45 -7.85 22.51 45.41
C GLY A 45 -6.74 22.68 44.39
N GLY A 46 -5.65 23.37 44.80
CA GLY A 46 -4.46 23.49 43.97
C GLY A 46 -3.75 22.13 43.83
N GLY A 47 -3.51 21.76 42.60
CA GLY A 47 -2.61 20.67 42.26
C GLY A 47 -1.88 21.06 40.99
N GLY A 48 -0.57 21.26 41.09
CA GLY A 48 0.28 21.61 39.98
C GLY A 48 0.23 20.54 38.92
N ALA A 49 -0.22 20.93 37.73
CA ALA A 49 -0.10 20.13 36.54
C ALA A 49 1.36 20.16 36.06
N THR A 50 2.12 19.15 36.38
CA THR A 50 3.35 18.84 35.67
C THR A 50 2.96 18.43 34.26
N SER A 51 3.28 19.27 33.27
CA SER A 51 3.21 18.93 31.85
C SER A 51 4.24 17.84 31.56
N SER A 52 3.83 16.60 31.63
CA SER A 52 4.58 15.51 31.04
C SER A 52 4.37 15.62 29.54
N SER A 53 5.42 15.89 28.79
CA SER A 53 5.49 15.64 27.35
C SER A 53 5.46 14.12 27.18
N GLY A 54 4.25 13.55 27.13
CA GLY A 54 4.07 12.12 26.98
C GLY A 54 4.40 11.73 25.54
N THR A 55 5.52 11.05 25.38
CA THR A 55 5.72 10.18 24.21
C THR A 55 4.54 9.20 24.20
N PRO A 56 3.85 9.00 23.05
CA PRO A 56 2.78 8.03 22.95
C PRO A 56 3.31 6.66 23.40
N THR A 57 2.71 6.10 24.44
CA THR A 57 3.03 4.73 24.87
C THR A 57 2.36 3.80 23.89
N PRO A 58 3.05 2.74 23.40
CA PRO A 58 2.43 1.73 22.54
C PRO A 58 1.14 1.22 23.16
N GLY A 59 0.09 1.06 22.36
CA GLY A 59 -1.19 0.56 22.82
C GLY A 59 -1.07 -0.83 23.44
N ALA A 60 -1.98 -1.18 24.35
CA ALA A 60 -2.07 -2.53 24.90
C ALA A 60 -2.75 -3.47 23.89
N GLY A 61 -1.97 -4.22 23.12
CA GLY A 61 -2.45 -5.22 22.17
C GLY A 61 -1.62 -6.50 22.24
N PRO A 62 -2.11 -7.60 21.66
CA PRO A 62 -1.35 -8.85 21.64
C PRO A 62 -0.09 -8.68 20.78
N ILE A 63 1.01 -9.27 21.26
CA ILE A 63 2.24 -9.44 20.47
C ILE A 63 2.22 -10.86 19.89
N LEU A 64 2.05 -10.95 18.57
CA LEU A 64 2.06 -12.22 17.87
C LEU A 64 3.46 -12.57 17.40
N GLN A 65 4.29 -13.05 18.30
CA GLN A 65 5.62 -13.58 17.97
C GLN A 65 5.52 -14.76 16.99
N PRO A 66 6.58 -15.07 16.22
CA PRO A 66 6.60 -16.24 15.34
C PRO A 66 6.13 -17.50 16.06
N GLY A 67 5.17 -18.22 15.45
CA GLY A 67 4.63 -19.45 15.99
C GLY A 67 3.73 -19.33 17.22
N THR A 68 3.45 -18.14 17.73
CA THR A 68 2.54 -17.91 18.86
C THR A 68 1.16 -17.44 18.42
N GLY A 69 0.15 -17.60 19.27
CA GLY A 69 -1.24 -17.20 18.99
C GLY A 69 -1.96 -18.12 18.00
N GLU A 70 -3.19 -17.73 17.63
CA GLU A 70 -4.04 -18.50 16.73
C GLU A 70 -3.51 -18.47 15.28
N ARG A 71 -3.64 -19.61 14.61
CA ARG A 71 -3.26 -19.83 13.21
C ARG A 71 -4.34 -20.72 12.60
N SER A 72 -5.28 -20.09 11.93
CA SER A 72 -6.50 -20.73 11.41
C SER A 72 -6.29 -21.51 10.11
N GLY A 73 -5.14 -21.32 9.41
CA GLY A 73 -4.84 -22.02 8.15
C GLY A 73 -4.41 -23.46 8.31
N ASP A 74 -4.64 -24.28 7.28
CA ASP A 74 -4.15 -25.67 7.19
C ASP A 74 -2.61 -25.72 7.27
N HIS A 75 -1.96 -24.65 6.81
CA HIS A 75 -0.51 -24.46 6.85
C HIS A 75 -0.16 -23.18 7.58
N TYR A 76 1.09 -23.10 8.05
CA TYR A 76 1.66 -21.90 8.64
C TYR A 76 3.04 -21.61 8.05
N LEU A 77 3.27 -20.35 7.70
CA LEU A 77 4.55 -19.86 7.20
C LEU A 77 4.99 -18.64 8.02
N SER A 78 6.12 -18.78 8.71
CA SER A 78 6.79 -17.70 9.45
C SER A 78 7.69 -16.87 8.53
N SER A 79 7.99 -15.62 8.91
CA SER A 79 8.95 -14.73 8.22
C SER A 79 10.37 -14.91 8.76
N GLU A 80 10.90 -16.11 8.74
CA GLU A 80 12.31 -16.37 9.11
C GLU A 80 13.26 -15.96 7.98
N PRO A 81 14.53 -15.62 8.28
CA PRO A 81 15.48 -15.13 7.25
C PRO A 81 15.65 -16.02 6.01
N ASP A 82 15.50 -17.33 6.17
CA ASP A 82 15.58 -18.33 5.08
C ASP A 82 14.27 -18.48 4.29
N LYS A 83 13.17 -17.90 4.77
CA LYS A 83 11.82 -17.96 4.18
C LYS A 83 11.37 -16.64 3.55
N VAL A 84 12.23 -15.62 3.58
CA VAL A 84 11.93 -14.30 3.04
C VAL A 84 12.93 -13.89 1.97
N LEU A 85 12.52 -12.94 1.14
CA LEU A 85 13.40 -12.13 0.30
C LEU A 85 13.32 -10.69 0.78
N TRP A 86 14.45 -10.03 0.96
CA TRP A 86 14.49 -8.63 1.34
C TRP A 86 14.84 -7.74 0.15
N GLY A 87 13.86 -6.95 -0.30
CA GLY A 87 13.99 -6.05 -1.43
C GLY A 87 13.69 -6.64 -2.80
N TYR A 88 13.36 -7.92 -2.84
CA TYR A 88 13.10 -8.68 -4.07
C TYR A 88 11.84 -9.53 -3.95
N VAL A 89 11.25 -9.86 -5.10
CA VAL A 89 10.15 -10.83 -5.20
C VAL A 89 10.63 -12.12 -5.86
N PRO A 90 9.93 -13.25 -5.63
CA PRO A 90 10.24 -14.50 -6.30
C PRO A 90 10.14 -14.38 -7.83
N THR A 91 11.07 -15.00 -8.51
CA THR A 91 11.05 -15.21 -9.97
C THR A 91 10.54 -16.60 -10.32
N VAL A 92 10.30 -16.88 -11.59
CA VAL A 92 9.83 -18.19 -12.06
C VAL A 92 10.81 -19.34 -11.77
N GLU A 93 12.06 -19.03 -11.44
CA GLU A 93 13.12 -19.97 -11.08
C GLU A 93 13.30 -20.15 -9.56
N SER A 94 12.55 -19.40 -8.75
CA SER A 94 12.68 -19.44 -7.30
C SER A 94 12.24 -20.78 -6.72
N GLN A 95 12.97 -21.25 -5.72
CA GLN A 95 12.60 -22.43 -4.93
C GLN A 95 11.52 -22.06 -3.92
N SER A 96 10.47 -22.87 -3.81
CA SER A 96 9.43 -22.67 -2.82
C SER A 96 9.89 -23.04 -1.40
N VAL A 97 9.38 -22.30 -0.41
CA VAL A 97 9.64 -22.56 1.01
C VAL A 97 8.49 -23.35 1.67
N LEU A 98 7.36 -23.45 0.97
CA LEU A 98 6.18 -24.23 1.38
C LEU A 98 5.51 -24.78 0.12
N GLN A 99 4.89 -25.94 0.24
CA GLN A 99 4.03 -26.55 -0.79
C GLN A 99 2.66 -26.84 -0.21
N MET A 100 1.60 -26.55 -0.97
CA MET A 100 0.22 -26.83 -0.56
C MET A 100 -0.66 -27.21 -1.75
N THR A 101 -1.77 -27.86 -1.45
CA THR A 101 -2.76 -28.25 -2.45
C THR A 101 -3.74 -27.10 -2.71
N SER A 102 -4.19 -26.94 -3.95
CA SER A 102 -5.23 -25.97 -4.33
C SER A 102 -6.49 -26.10 -3.47
N GLY A 103 -7.00 -24.97 -2.97
CA GLY A 103 -8.16 -24.87 -2.10
C GLY A 103 -7.85 -24.89 -0.60
N GLN A 104 -6.64 -25.25 -0.20
CA GLN A 104 -6.20 -25.18 1.18
C GLN A 104 -5.93 -23.73 1.61
N THR A 105 -5.80 -23.55 2.93
CA THR A 105 -5.55 -22.28 3.58
C THR A 105 -4.14 -22.23 4.16
N VAL A 106 -3.56 -21.03 4.19
CA VAL A 106 -2.26 -20.78 4.82
C VAL A 106 -2.32 -19.53 5.68
N THR A 107 -1.84 -19.62 6.91
CA THR A 107 -1.57 -18.46 7.76
C THR A 107 -0.11 -18.05 7.57
N ILE A 108 0.14 -16.81 7.25
CA ILE A 108 1.47 -16.25 6.96
C ILE A 108 1.74 -15.09 7.91
N ASP A 109 2.89 -15.11 8.56
CA ASP A 109 3.42 -13.93 9.22
C ASP A 109 4.14 -13.05 8.21
N ALA A 110 3.82 -11.76 8.18
CA ALA A 110 4.53 -10.76 7.40
C ALA A 110 5.18 -9.74 8.34
N VAL A 111 6.43 -9.39 8.05
CA VAL A 111 7.21 -8.41 8.80
C VAL A 111 7.25 -7.11 8.02
N SER A 112 6.92 -6.00 8.68
CA SER A 112 7.09 -4.65 8.14
C SER A 112 8.57 -4.33 7.96
N HIS A 113 8.89 -3.64 6.88
CA HIS A 113 10.25 -3.14 6.63
C HIS A 113 10.57 -1.90 7.51
N GLU A 114 9.57 -1.20 8.02
CA GLU A 114 9.81 -0.04 8.88
C GLU A 114 10.36 -0.48 10.26
N GLY A 115 11.36 0.27 10.72
CA GLY A 115 12.12 -0.05 11.93
C GLY A 115 13.34 -0.95 11.70
N ILE A 116 13.51 -1.55 10.50
CA ILE A 116 14.65 -2.41 10.20
C ILE A 116 15.51 -1.94 9.02
N LEU A 117 15.12 -0.85 8.34
CA LEU A 117 15.87 -0.31 7.21
C LEU A 117 17.19 0.37 7.65
N GLU A 118 18.10 0.51 6.71
CA GLU A 118 19.43 1.09 6.91
C GLU A 118 19.34 2.55 7.39
N ASP A 119 18.38 3.33 6.91
CA ASP A 119 18.16 4.72 7.31
C ASP A 119 17.46 4.86 8.67
N GLN A 120 17.02 3.75 9.25
CA GLN A 120 16.47 3.65 10.61
C GLN A 120 17.41 2.92 11.57
N GLY A 121 18.66 2.67 11.15
CA GLY A 121 19.71 2.09 11.97
C GLY A 121 19.82 0.56 11.90
N ARG A 122 18.93 -0.13 11.19
CA ARG A 122 18.92 -1.60 11.01
C ARG A 122 18.95 -2.38 12.33
N ASN A 123 18.33 -1.80 13.36
CA ASN A 123 18.22 -2.40 14.69
C ASN A 123 16.81 -2.16 15.25
N PRO A 124 15.85 -3.08 15.05
CA PRO A 124 14.47 -2.87 15.47
C PRO A 124 14.30 -2.68 16.98
N ARG A 125 15.15 -3.30 17.82
CA ARG A 125 15.09 -3.10 19.28
C ARG A 125 15.44 -1.67 19.67
N GLU A 126 16.46 -1.10 19.05
CA GLU A 126 16.85 0.29 19.29
C GLU A 126 15.82 1.26 18.71
N TYR A 127 15.39 1.02 17.46
CA TYR A 127 14.41 1.87 16.80
C TYR A 127 13.09 1.94 17.57
N PHE A 128 12.45 0.81 17.80
CA PHE A 128 11.17 0.77 18.52
C PHE A 128 11.32 1.12 20.01
N GLY A 129 12.45 0.74 20.64
CA GLY A 129 12.78 1.12 22.01
C GLY A 129 12.89 2.65 22.18
N SER A 130 13.37 3.38 21.17
CA SER A 130 13.39 4.85 21.18
C SER A 130 11.99 5.49 21.19
N HIS A 131 10.98 4.72 20.77
CA HIS A 131 9.56 5.08 20.83
C HIS A 131 8.83 4.51 22.05
N GLY A 132 9.55 3.93 22.99
CA GLY A 132 8.98 3.40 24.25
C GLY A 132 8.41 1.97 24.14
N VAL A 133 8.66 1.26 23.04
CA VAL A 133 8.26 -0.15 22.91
C VAL A 133 9.19 -1.01 23.76
N PRO A 134 8.67 -1.82 24.69
CA PRO A 134 9.46 -2.78 25.44
C PRO A 134 10.18 -3.77 24.51
N GLU A 135 11.37 -4.22 24.88
CA GLU A 135 12.14 -5.17 24.06
C GLU A 135 11.38 -6.49 23.79
N SER A 136 10.58 -6.95 24.77
CA SER A 136 9.71 -8.11 24.65
C SER A 136 8.63 -7.99 23.58
N ASP A 137 8.26 -6.75 23.24
CA ASP A 137 7.17 -6.41 22.35
C ASP A 137 7.66 -6.12 20.91
N VAL A 138 8.98 -6.18 20.70
CA VAL A 138 9.60 -6.18 19.36
C VAL A 138 9.57 -7.59 18.80
N LEU A 139 9.14 -7.75 17.56
CA LEU A 139 9.06 -9.06 16.93
C LEU A 139 10.44 -9.68 16.71
N GLN A 140 10.59 -10.94 17.12
CA GLN A 140 11.87 -11.64 17.03
C GLN A 140 12.28 -11.87 15.57
N ASP A 141 11.34 -12.17 14.66
CA ASP A 141 11.64 -12.33 13.23
C ASP A 141 12.11 -11.01 12.58
N ALA A 142 11.63 -9.85 13.01
CA ALA A 142 12.18 -8.57 12.57
C ALA A 142 13.64 -8.40 13.01
N VAL A 143 13.98 -8.82 14.23
CA VAL A 143 15.34 -8.82 14.75
C VAL A 143 16.24 -9.79 13.97
N ASP A 144 15.75 -10.99 13.73
CA ASP A 144 16.49 -12.05 13.05
C ASP A 144 16.75 -11.69 11.58
N ILE A 145 15.76 -11.10 10.88
CA ILE A 145 15.91 -10.61 9.50
C ILE A 145 16.92 -9.46 9.47
N ALA A 146 16.79 -8.45 10.34
CA ALA A 146 17.67 -7.29 10.36
C ALA A 146 19.14 -7.68 10.56
N SER A 147 19.42 -8.70 11.39
CA SER A 147 20.77 -9.11 11.77
C SER A 147 21.31 -10.30 10.97
N GLY A 148 20.45 -11.21 10.52
CA GLY A 148 20.85 -12.53 9.99
C GLY A 148 20.50 -12.79 8.52
N TYR A 149 19.78 -11.89 7.84
CA TYR A 149 19.46 -12.09 6.43
C TYR A 149 20.70 -12.02 5.54
N ASP A 150 20.97 -13.10 4.81
CA ASP A 150 22.17 -13.26 3.96
C ASP A 150 21.87 -13.86 2.56
N ARG A 151 20.58 -14.08 2.22
CA ARG A 151 20.19 -14.69 0.93
C ARG A 151 20.55 -13.83 -0.28
N THR A 152 20.54 -12.50 -0.11
CA THR A 152 21.00 -11.54 -1.13
C THR A 152 21.82 -10.45 -0.45
N SER A 153 22.83 -9.91 -1.15
CA SER A 153 23.54 -8.73 -0.67
C SER A 153 22.62 -7.52 -0.74
N ARG A 154 22.48 -6.81 0.38
CA ARG A 154 21.68 -5.59 0.47
C ARG A 154 22.41 -4.38 -0.10
N ASN A 155 21.71 -3.63 -0.96
CA ASN A 155 22.10 -2.30 -1.41
C ASN A 155 20.90 -1.36 -1.26
N PHE A 156 20.87 -0.59 -0.17
CA PHE A 156 19.76 0.30 0.18
C PHE A 156 19.38 1.30 -0.92
N ASP A 157 20.34 1.72 -1.75
CA ASP A 157 20.10 2.70 -2.82
C ASP A 157 19.35 2.11 -4.03
N VAL A 158 19.36 0.79 -4.18
CA VAL A 158 18.88 0.09 -5.38
C VAL A 158 17.76 -0.89 -5.08
N ASP A 159 17.92 -1.64 -3.98
CA ASP A 159 16.98 -2.68 -3.58
C ASP A 159 15.65 -2.08 -3.10
N GLY A 160 14.57 -2.85 -3.22
CA GLY A 160 13.32 -2.49 -2.57
C GLY A 160 13.44 -2.56 -1.04
N PRO A 161 12.51 -1.96 -0.30
CA PRO A 161 12.51 -2.01 1.15
C PRO A 161 11.89 -3.30 1.71
N HIS A 162 10.98 -3.94 0.99
CA HIS A 162 10.01 -4.90 1.48
C HIS A 162 10.63 -6.23 1.92
N ILE A 163 10.08 -6.79 2.99
CA ILE A 163 10.27 -8.17 3.40
C ILE A 163 9.18 -9.02 2.78
N VAL A 164 9.55 -9.90 1.88
CA VAL A 164 8.64 -10.72 1.08
C VAL A 164 8.69 -12.15 1.57
N THR A 165 7.60 -12.63 2.19
CA THR A 165 7.49 -13.99 2.74
C THR A 165 6.99 -14.97 1.67
N GLY A 166 7.72 -16.04 1.45
CA GLY A 166 7.45 -17.04 0.42
C GLY A 166 8.69 -17.40 -0.41
N PRO A 167 8.51 -18.00 -1.61
CA PRO A 167 7.23 -18.32 -2.25
C PRO A 167 6.61 -19.66 -1.80
N ILE A 168 5.30 -19.76 -2.02
CA ILE A 168 4.50 -20.95 -1.78
C ILE A 168 4.19 -21.62 -3.12
N PHE A 169 4.49 -22.90 -3.24
CA PHE A 169 4.11 -23.71 -4.39
C PHE A 169 2.68 -24.23 -4.22
N VAL A 170 1.78 -23.89 -5.14
CA VAL A 170 0.40 -24.39 -5.15
C VAL A 170 0.28 -25.50 -6.20
N GLU A 171 -0.02 -26.73 -5.74
CA GLU A 171 -0.10 -27.89 -6.59
C GLU A 171 -1.17 -27.73 -7.68
N GLY A 172 -0.82 -28.13 -8.91
CA GLY A 172 -1.69 -28.05 -10.06
C GLY A 172 -1.71 -26.71 -10.80
N ALA A 173 -1.14 -25.64 -10.23
CA ALA A 173 -1.02 -24.37 -10.93
C ALA A 173 -0.01 -24.45 -12.08
N ARG A 174 -0.38 -23.94 -13.24
CA ARG A 174 0.44 -23.89 -14.46
C ARG A 174 0.33 -22.55 -15.16
N PRO A 175 1.32 -22.13 -15.93
CA PRO A 175 1.20 -20.94 -16.76
C PRO A 175 -0.08 -20.97 -17.62
N GLY A 176 -0.82 -19.84 -17.58
CA GLY A 176 -2.11 -19.68 -18.23
C GLY A 176 -3.34 -20.00 -17.35
N ASP A 177 -3.15 -20.51 -16.14
CA ASP A 177 -4.19 -20.58 -15.11
C ASP A 177 -4.31 -19.23 -14.38
N VAL A 178 -5.25 -19.13 -13.45
CA VAL A 178 -5.38 -18.04 -12.48
C VAL A 178 -5.20 -18.60 -11.07
N LEU A 179 -4.47 -17.90 -10.23
CA LEU A 179 -4.49 -18.13 -8.79
C LEU A 179 -5.53 -17.18 -8.17
N LYS A 180 -6.57 -17.76 -7.58
CA LYS A 180 -7.57 -17.07 -6.76
C LYS A 180 -7.06 -17.04 -5.33
N ILE A 181 -6.93 -15.84 -4.75
CA ILE A 181 -6.40 -15.57 -3.42
C ILE A 181 -7.53 -14.92 -2.61
N GLU A 182 -8.12 -15.67 -1.69
CA GLU A 182 -9.14 -15.15 -0.79
C GLU A 182 -8.48 -14.74 0.52
N THR A 183 -8.54 -13.45 0.89
CA THR A 183 -8.06 -12.94 2.16
C THR A 183 -9.12 -13.23 3.23
N LEU A 184 -8.81 -14.15 4.13
CA LEU A 184 -9.75 -14.58 5.18
C LEU A 184 -9.55 -13.77 6.46
N GLU A 185 -8.30 -13.48 6.81
CA GLU A 185 -7.93 -12.73 8.01
C GLU A 185 -6.71 -11.85 7.74
N ALA A 186 -6.64 -10.72 8.42
CA ALA A 186 -5.46 -9.85 8.50
C ALA A 186 -5.43 -9.20 9.89
N THR A 187 -4.51 -9.65 10.74
CA THR A 187 -4.43 -9.26 12.15
C THR A 187 -3.11 -8.58 12.44
N PRO A 188 -3.09 -7.38 13.05
CA PRO A 188 -1.86 -6.76 13.56
C PRO A 188 -1.11 -7.69 14.51
N ARG A 189 0.19 -7.86 14.28
CA ARG A 189 1.07 -8.66 15.14
C ARG A 189 1.64 -7.85 16.30
N VAL A 190 1.59 -6.53 16.20
CA VAL A 190 2.06 -5.56 17.20
C VAL A 190 1.08 -4.41 17.29
N PRO A 191 0.97 -3.71 18.46
CA PRO A 191 0.06 -2.59 18.63
C PRO A 191 0.70 -1.24 18.19
N TYR A 192 1.47 -1.25 17.13
CA TYR A 192 2.11 -0.05 16.57
C TYR A 192 2.45 -0.23 15.09
N GLY A 193 2.56 0.89 14.40
CA GLY A 193 3.04 0.98 13.03
C GLY A 193 3.82 2.27 12.81
N VAL A 194 4.33 2.45 11.61
CA VAL A 194 5.12 3.62 11.22
C VAL A 194 4.65 4.11 9.86
N VAL A 195 4.47 5.42 9.72
CA VAL A 195 4.27 6.07 8.43
C VAL A 195 5.53 6.84 8.09
N SER A 196 6.18 6.48 7.01
CA SER A 196 7.44 7.09 6.59
C SER A 196 7.30 7.87 5.29
N SER A 197 8.06 8.94 5.21
CA SER A 197 8.33 9.64 3.96
C SER A 197 9.83 9.93 3.86
N ARG A 198 10.34 9.97 2.63
CA ARG A 198 11.78 10.20 2.38
C ARG A 198 11.93 11.30 1.35
N HIS A 199 12.87 12.22 1.59
CA HIS A 199 13.14 13.30 0.64
C HIS A 199 13.39 12.74 -0.77
N GLY A 200 12.72 13.30 -1.76
CA GLY A 200 12.78 12.83 -3.14
C GLY A 200 11.84 11.69 -3.49
N LYS A 201 11.02 11.21 -2.53
CA LYS A 201 10.03 10.15 -2.70
C LYS A 201 8.63 10.69 -2.42
N GLY A 202 7.61 9.88 -2.72
CA GLY A 202 6.22 10.28 -2.52
C GLY A 202 5.66 11.14 -3.65
N ALA A 203 4.38 11.50 -3.56
CA ALA A 203 3.67 12.32 -4.55
C ALA A 203 4.26 13.73 -4.72
N LEU A 204 4.86 14.27 -3.66
CA LEU A 204 5.52 15.58 -3.63
C LEU A 204 7.05 15.47 -3.58
N GLY A 205 7.60 14.34 -4.02
CA GLY A 205 9.04 14.11 -4.12
C GLY A 205 9.67 14.93 -5.24
N VAL A 206 11.00 14.97 -5.28
CA VAL A 206 11.72 15.58 -6.40
C VAL A 206 11.84 14.60 -7.58
N THR A 207 12.01 15.13 -8.77
CA THR A 207 12.32 14.34 -9.97
C THR A 207 13.70 13.68 -9.85
N ALA A 208 14.03 12.77 -10.77
CA ALA A 208 15.36 12.16 -10.86
C ALA A 208 16.50 13.19 -11.02
N GLN A 209 16.20 14.39 -11.52
CA GLN A 209 17.14 15.50 -11.66
C GLN A 209 17.23 16.37 -10.40
N GLY A 210 16.44 16.07 -9.36
CA GLY A 210 16.39 16.83 -8.10
C GLY A 210 15.52 18.09 -8.16
N GLU A 211 14.72 18.25 -9.21
CA GLU A 211 13.80 19.37 -9.40
C GLU A 211 12.41 19.04 -8.82
N PRO A 212 11.62 20.04 -8.40
CA PRO A 212 10.24 19.80 -8.00
C PRO A 212 9.42 19.22 -9.16
N PRO A 213 8.36 18.43 -8.86
CA PRO A 213 7.43 18.00 -9.89
C PRO A 213 6.76 19.17 -10.61
N ALA A 214 6.32 18.96 -11.84
CA ALA A 214 5.64 20.00 -12.61
C ALA A 214 4.40 20.56 -11.87
N GLY A 215 4.35 21.87 -11.70
CA GLY A 215 3.27 22.56 -11.00
C GLY A 215 3.46 22.68 -9.49
N ILE A 216 4.56 22.16 -8.93
CA ILE A 216 4.91 22.23 -7.51
C ILE A 216 6.10 23.16 -7.32
N GLY A 217 6.04 24.06 -6.31
CA GLY A 217 7.17 24.89 -5.91
C GLY A 217 8.17 24.09 -5.05
N LEU A 218 9.42 24.53 -5.02
CA LEU A 218 10.45 23.86 -4.22
C LEU A 218 10.12 23.83 -2.71
N ASP A 219 9.40 24.83 -2.23
CA ASP A 219 8.91 24.95 -0.85
C ASP A 219 7.69 24.04 -0.56
N GLU A 220 7.10 23.45 -1.58
CA GLU A 220 6.00 22.50 -1.48
C GLU A 220 6.47 21.03 -1.51
N VAL A 221 7.76 20.79 -1.81
CA VAL A 221 8.35 19.44 -1.81
C VAL A 221 8.31 18.84 -0.40
N MET A 222 7.81 17.62 -0.27
CA MET A 222 7.68 16.92 1.01
C MET A 222 8.23 15.47 0.92
N PRO A 223 8.92 15.01 1.97
CA PRO A 223 9.43 15.81 3.08
C PRO A 223 10.58 16.71 2.63
N PRO A 224 10.83 17.81 3.34
CA PRO A 224 12.01 18.61 3.07
C PRO A 224 13.28 17.80 3.39
N ARG A 225 14.41 18.19 2.82
CA ARG A 225 15.70 17.56 3.14
C ARG A 225 15.96 17.62 4.64
N ALA A 226 16.23 16.47 5.25
CA ALA A 226 16.49 16.41 6.68
C ALA A 226 17.83 17.10 7.03
N THR A 227 17.79 17.93 8.04
CA THR A 227 18.98 18.64 8.58
C THR A 227 19.17 18.39 10.08
N ASP A 228 18.27 17.63 10.70
CA ASP A 228 18.19 17.44 12.15
C ASP A 228 18.77 16.11 12.65
N GLY A 229 19.40 15.33 11.77
CA GLY A 229 20.03 14.05 12.14
C GLY A 229 19.07 12.89 12.38
N ARG A 230 17.76 13.06 12.12
CA ARG A 230 16.77 11.95 12.23
C ARG A 230 17.06 10.81 11.29
N ALA A 231 17.68 11.11 10.17
CA ALA A 231 18.18 10.11 9.26
C ALA A 231 19.65 9.85 9.57
N THR A 232 20.02 8.79 10.04
CA THR A 232 21.37 8.26 10.25
C THR A 232 22.55 9.25 10.14
N LYS A 233 23.73 8.81 9.73
CA LYS A 233 24.95 9.61 9.61
C LYS A 233 24.97 10.57 8.41
N ASP A 234 24.05 10.42 7.45
CA ASP A 234 23.95 11.27 6.25
C ASP A 234 22.51 11.76 6.01
N PRO A 235 22.08 12.82 6.72
CA PRO A 235 20.72 13.35 6.58
C PRO A 235 20.40 13.84 5.15
N ALA A 236 21.41 14.23 4.39
CA ALA A 236 21.22 14.67 3.01
C ALA A 236 20.86 13.50 2.08
N ARG A 237 21.36 12.30 2.40
CA ARG A 237 21.10 11.08 1.64
C ARG A 237 19.83 10.37 2.11
N TYR A 238 19.63 10.31 3.42
CA TYR A 238 18.56 9.52 4.03
C TYR A 238 17.46 10.39 4.64
N GLY A 239 17.19 11.57 4.09
CA GLY A 239 16.14 12.47 4.60
C GLY A 239 14.81 11.76 4.86
N ASN A 240 14.65 11.17 6.04
CA ASN A 240 13.54 10.34 6.46
C ASN A 240 12.72 11.06 7.54
N VAL A 241 11.41 11.09 7.37
CA VAL A 241 10.45 11.49 8.41
C VAL A 241 9.57 10.27 8.69
N SER A 242 9.86 9.57 9.78
CA SER A 242 9.10 8.41 10.24
C SER A 242 8.22 8.80 11.41
N VAL A 243 6.91 8.62 11.28
CA VAL A 243 5.92 8.92 12.29
C VAL A 243 5.47 7.61 12.94
N PHE A 244 5.99 7.35 14.16
CA PHE A 244 5.53 6.24 14.96
C PHE A 244 4.06 6.47 15.35
N THR A 245 3.22 5.47 15.11
CA THR A 245 1.78 5.53 15.31
C THR A 245 1.36 4.34 16.17
N ALA A 246 0.87 4.63 17.38
CA ALA A 246 0.34 3.60 18.25
C ALA A 246 -1.00 3.06 17.73
N VAL A 247 -1.37 1.83 18.16
CA VAL A 247 -2.68 1.25 17.89
C VAL A 247 -3.46 1.18 19.20
N GLU A 248 -4.64 1.80 19.24
CA GLU A 248 -5.55 1.82 20.38
C GLU A 248 -6.97 1.54 19.89
N ASP A 249 -7.64 0.58 20.48
CA ASP A 249 -9.04 0.24 20.19
C ASP A 249 -9.38 0.14 18.68
N GLY A 250 -8.49 -0.48 17.91
CA GLY A 250 -8.67 -0.66 16.46
C GLY A 250 -8.42 0.60 15.63
N HIS A 251 -7.79 1.63 16.21
CA HIS A 251 -7.42 2.88 15.53
C HIS A 251 -5.92 3.09 15.58
N GLY A 252 -5.37 3.65 14.50
CA GLY A 252 -4.06 4.27 14.51
C GLY A 252 -4.15 5.63 15.20
N VAL A 253 -3.27 5.87 16.16
CA VAL A 253 -3.17 7.13 16.95
C VAL A 253 -1.88 7.82 16.58
N MET A 254 -1.96 8.73 15.61
CA MET A 254 -0.80 9.43 15.07
C MET A 254 -0.60 10.77 15.78
N PRO A 255 0.56 11.00 16.41
CA PRO A 255 0.81 12.23 17.17
C PRO A 255 1.07 13.43 16.24
N PHE A 256 0.58 14.61 16.66
CA PHE A 256 0.98 15.90 16.09
C PHE A 256 0.98 16.99 17.17
N GLY A 257 2.13 17.58 17.41
CA GLY A 257 2.29 18.53 18.52
C GLY A 257 1.92 17.91 19.87
N ASN A 258 0.94 18.51 20.57
CA ASN A 258 0.40 18.00 21.84
C ASN A 258 -0.94 17.25 21.65
N ALA A 259 -1.32 16.92 20.42
CA ALA A 259 -2.55 16.25 20.09
C ALA A 259 -2.25 14.96 19.29
N ALA A 260 -3.30 14.23 18.93
CA ALA A 260 -3.23 13.09 18.02
C ALA A 260 -4.43 13.09 17.07
N VAL A 261 -4.23 12.58 15.86
CA VAL A 261 -5.30 12.21 14.97
C VAL A 261 -5.53 10.71 15.07
N GLN A 262 -6.79 10.29 15.08
CA GLN A 262 -7.19 8.90 15.13
C GLN A 262 -7.89 8.51 13.83
N PHE A 263 -7.54 7.35 13.30
CA PHE A 263 -8.15 6.78 12.10
C PHE A 263 -8.32 5.26 12.24
N PRO A 264 -9.41 4.68 11.69
CA PRO A 264 -9.66 3.25 11.83
C PRO A 264 -8.60 2.43 11.10
N LEU A 265 -8.19 1.31 11.69
CA LEU A 265 -7.39 0.32 11.00
C LEU A 265 -8.22 -0.42 9.95
N ARG A 266 -7.59 -0.70 8.82
CA ARG A 266 -8.11 -1.56 7.74
C ARG A 266 -6.95 -2.41 7.23
N PRO A 267 -6.57 -3.47 7.96
CA PRO A 267 -5.36 -4.23 7.65
C PRO A 267 -5.49 -5.00 6.34
N PHE A 268 -4.44 -4.95 5.52
CA PHE A 268 -4.31 -5.74 4.29
C PHE A 268 -2.83 -5.95 3.96
N MET A 269 -2.51 -6.86 3.04
CA MET A 269 -1.16 -6.96 2.48
C MET A 269 -1.08 -6.04 1.26
N GLY A 270 -0.23 -5.03 1.31
CA GLY A 270 0.07 -4.15 0.17
C GLY A 270 0.66 -4.96 -0.98
N MET A 271 1.38 -6.02 -0.63
CA MET A 271 1.99 -6.93 -1.58
C MET A 271 1.38 -8.34 -1.51
N MET A 272 0.70 -8.75 -2.57
CA MET A 272 0.31 -10.12 -2.86
C MET A 272 0.64 -10.43 -4.31
N GLY A 273 1.43 -11.48 -4.56
CA GLY A 273 1.89 -11.76 -5.91
C GLY A 273 2.19 -13.22 -6.18
N VAL A 274 2.32 -13.52 -7.48
CA VAL A 274 2.87 -14.77 -7.99
C VAL A 274 4.14 -14.48 -8.78
N ALA A 275 5.03 -15.46 -8.91
CA ALA A 275 6.28 -15.25 -9.63
C ALA A 275 6.04 -14.82 -11.08
N TYR A 276 6.68 -13.71 -11.46
CA TYR A 276 6.65 -13.12 -12.78
C TYR A 276 8.04 -12.65 -13.17
N ALA A 277 8.54 -13.07 -14.31
CA ALA A 277 9.89 -12.73 -14.74
C ALA A 277 10.06 -12.72 -16.27
N SER A 278 9.00 -12.36 -17.01
CA SER A 278 9.05 -12.37 -18.48
C SER A 278 9.59 -11.07 -19.08
N ALA A 279 9.75 -9.99 -18.28
CA ALA A 279 10.21 -8.72 -18.80
C ALA A 279 11.72 -8.51 -18.59
N PRO A 280 12.41 -7.85 -19.52
CA PRO A 280 13.79 -7.38 -19.31
C PRO A 280 13.85 -6.49 -18.06
N GLY A 281 14.79 -6.77 -17.15
CA GLY A 281 14.92 -6.05 -15.88
C GLY A 281 14.19 -6.68 -14.70
N LEU A 282 13.26 -7.62 -14.94
CA LEU A 282 12.72 -8.52 -13.93
C LEU A 282 13.37 -9.91 -14.01
N THR A 283 14.38 -10.04 -14.85
CA THR A 283 15.11 -11.29 -15.06
C THR A 283 15.97 -11.60 -13.86
N SER A 284 15.85 -12.85 -13.45
CA SER A 284 16.65 -13.56 -12.45
C SER A 284 18.04 -12.96 -12.16
N PRO A 285 18.54 -13.10 -10.94
CA PRO A 285 17.84 -13.77 -9.83
C PRO A 285 16.95 -12.81 -9.01
N ASN A 286 16.99 -11.52 -9.28
CA ASN A 286 16.54 -10.48 -8.36
C ASN A 286 15.54 -9.53 -9.03
N ALA A 287 14.26 -9.89 -9.05
CA ALA A 287 13.19 -8.96 -9.40
C ALA A 287 12.93 -8.01 -8.20
N ASN A 288 13.06 -6.69 -8.44
CA ASN A 288 12.88 -5.67 -7.40
C ASN A 288 11.46 -5.70 -6.85
N SER A 289 11.30 -5.52 -5.53
CA SER A 289 10.02 -5.63 -4.85
C SER A 289 9.13 -4.39 -5.00
N ILE A 290 9.66 -3.24 -5.45
CA ILE A 290 8.90 -1.98 -5.50
C ILE A 290 7.80 -2.02 -6.56
N PRO A 291 8.05 -2.25 -7.87
CA PRO A 291 7.01 -2.10 -8.86
C PRO A 291 6.06 -3.30 -8.89
N PRO A 292 4.74 -3.08 -8.87
CA PRO A 292 3.79 -4.12 -9.19
C PRO A 292 3.91 -4.56 -10.66
N THR A 293 3.54 -5.82 -10.93
CA THR A 293 3.63 -6.45 -12.25
C THR A 293 2.31 -7.11 -12.66
N LEU A 294 2.28 -7.79 -13.82
CA LEU A 294 1.16 -8.67 -14.18
C LEU A 294 0.98 -9.84 -13.20
N GLY A 295 2.01 -10.21 -12.47
CA GLY A 295 1.94 -11.19 -11.38
C GLY A 295 1.42 -10.62 -10.07
N GLY A 296 0.93 -9.40 -10.03
CA GLY A 296 0.58 -8.69 -8.80
C GLY A 296 1.81 -8.08 -8.14
N GLY A 297 2.07 -8.39 -6.89
CA GLY A 297 3.12 -7.81 -6.07
C GLY A 297 2.61 -6.57 -5.34
N ASN A 298 3.35 -5.49 -5.40
CA ASN A 298 3.11 -4.24 -4.67
C ASN A 298 2.02 -3.38 -5.32
N ILE A 299 0.76 -3.86 -5.29
CA ILE A 299 -0.37 -3.19 -5.96
C ILE A 299 -1.11 -2.19 -5.07
N ASP A 300 -0.96 -2.28 -3.75
CA ASP A 300 -1.44 -1.34 -2.74
C ASP A 300 -2.89 -0.89 -2.96
N ILE A 301 -3.79 -1.84 -2.92
CA ILE A 301 -5.23 -1.58 -3.00
C ILE A 301 -5.83 -1.82 -1.62
N GLY A 302 -6.22 -0.76 -0.92
CA GLY A 302 -6.75 -0.80 0.44
C GLY A 302 -8.04 -1.62 0.62
N LEU A 303 -8.67 -2.05 -0.49
CA LEU A 303 -9.83 -2.92 -0.51
C LEU A 303 -9.48 -4.42 -0.34
N LEU A 304 -8.19 -4.80 -0.44
CA LEU A 304 -7.76 -6.22 -0.43
C LEU A 304 -7.58 -6.81 0.97
N GLY A 305 -8.28 -6.27 1.96
CA GLY A 305 -8.39 -6.82 3.31
C GLY A 305 -9.29 -8.05 3.42
N PRO A 306 -9.60 -8.50 4.67
CA PRO A 306 -10.47 -9.66 4.90
C PRO A 306 -11.82 -9.55 4.19
N GLY A 307 -12.22 -10.65 3.52
CA GLY A 307 -13.46 -10.72 2.71
C GLY A 307 -13.27 -10.36 1.23
N SER A 308 -12.06 -9.95 0.83
CA SER A 308 -11.72 -9.72 -0.57
C SER A 308 -11.13 -10.95 -1.25
N THR A 309 -11.13 -10.91 -2.57
CA THR A 309 -10.50 -11.90 -3.44
C THR A 309 -9.65 -11.19 -4.49
N LEU A 310 -8.39 -11.58 -4.60
CA LEU A 310 -7.48 -11.17 -5.66
C LEU A 310 -7.27 -12.35 -6.64
N TYR A 311 -7.32 -12.08 -7.93
CA TYR A 311 -7.09 -13.03 -9.00
C TYR A 311 -5.83 -12.63 -9.77
N LEU A 312 -4.86 -13.51 -9.84
CA LEU A 312 -3.59 -13.26 -10.52
C LEU A 312 -3.35 -14.28 -11.63
N PRO A 313 -2.97 -13.85 -12.86
CA PRO A 313 -2.55 -14.78 -13.91
C PRO A 313 -1.28 -15.52 -13.49
N VAL A 314 -1.24 -16.83 -13.71
CA VAL A 314 -0.11 -17.68 -13.34
C VAL A 314 0.91 -17.72 -14.49
N PHE A 315 2.18 -17.44 -14.17
CA PHE A 315 3.31 -17.45 -15.12
C PHE A 315 4.32 -18.56 -14.84
N ALA A 316 4.32 -19.12 -13.62
CA ALA A 316 5.23 -20.16 -13.20
C ALA A 316 4.50 -21.44 -12.81
N HIS A 317 5.15 -22.59 -12.95
CA HIS A 317 4.67 -23.84 -12.37
C HIS A 317 4.56 -23.68 -10.84
N GLY A 318 3.41 -24.04 -10.28
CA GLY A 318 3.12 -23.86 -8.86
C GLY A 318 2.77 -22.41 -8.47
N ALA A 319 2.58 -21.50 -9.43
CA ALA A 319 2.30 -20.07 -9.23
C ALA A 319 3.40 -19.34 -8.45
N LEU A 320 3.96 -19.94 -7.38
CA LEU A 320 4.96 -19.37 -6.48
C LEU A 320 4.43 -18.10 -5.78
N PHE A 321 3.35 -18.27 -5.02
CA PHE A 321 2.67 -17.18 -4.30
C PHE A 321 3.52 -16.62 -3.15
N TYR A 322 3.45 -15.31 -2.96
CA TYR A 322 4.13 -14.61 -1.89
C TYR A 322 3.31 -13.42 -1.37
N VAL A 323 3.61 -12.99 -0.16
CA VAL A 323 3.06 -11.78 0.46
C VAL A 323 4.17 -10.94 1.08
N GLY A 324 3.91 -9.66 1.24
CA GLY A 324 4.80 -8.73 1.93
C GLY A 324 4.08 -7.42 2.19
N ASP A 325 4.85 -6.42 2.62
CA ASP A 325 4.36 -5.06 2.76
C ASP A 325 3.04 -4.96 3.55
N PRO A 326 3.08 -5.36 4.83
CA PRO A 326 1.88 -5.43 5.63
C PRO A 326 1.44 -4.04 6.10
N HIS A 327 0.26 -3.61 5.66
CA HIS A 327 -0.35 -2.33 5.96
C HIS A 327 -1.44 -2.44 7.03
N MET A 328 -1.36 -1.67 8.11
CA MET A 328 -2.42 -1.56 9.12
C MET A 328 -3.53 -0.59 8.69
N ALA A 329 -3.18 0.45 7.94
CA ALA A 329 -4.10 1.40 7.33
C ALA A 329 -3.41 2.13 6.18
N MET A 330 -4.16 2.44 5.13
CA MET A 330 -3.68 3.23 4.00
C MET A 330 -4.83 4.11 3.47
N GLY A 331 -4.53 5.34 3.13
CA GLY A 331 -5.39 6.17 2.29
C GLY A 331 -5.08 5.90 0.82
N ASP A 332 -6.11 5.90 -0.03
CA ASP A 332 -5.94 5.74 -1.47
C ASP A 332 -4.95 6.77 -2.02
N GLY A 333 -4.03 6.31 -2.85
CA GLY A 333 -2.94 7.09 -3.41
C GLY A 333 -1.61 6.96 -2.68
N GLU A 334 -1.57 6.52 -1.41
CA GLU A 334 -0.34 6.29 -0.62
C GLU A 334 0.70 7.43 -0.73
N VAL A 335 0.20 8.64 -0.62
CA VAL A 335 0.86 9.86 -1.12
C VAL A 335 2.21 10.19 -0.49
N ALA A 336 2.47 9.72 0.74
CA ALA A 336 3.69 10.08 1.47
C ALA A 336 4.89 9.15 1.16
N LEU A 337 4.69 8.01 0.57
CA LEU A 337 5.63 6.93 0.22
C LEU A 337 5.28 5.59 0.88
N THR A 338 4.80 5.59 2.13
CA THR A 338 4.34 4.38 2.81
C THR A 338 2.93 4.55 3.35
N ALA A 339 2.25 3.44 3.55
CA ALA A 339 1.06 3.35 4.39
C ALA A 339 1.42 3.47 5.88
N MET A 340 0.49 3.17 6.79
CA MET A 340 0.83 2.81 8.16
C MET A 340 1.36 1.39 8.16
N GLU A 341 2.68 1.28 8.00
CA GLU A 341 3.41 0.03 7.98
C GLU A 341 3.38 -0.61 9.36
N GLY A 342 3.00 -1.88 9.41
CA GLY A 342 3.01 -2.63 10.65
C GLY A 342 2.82 -4.11 10.38
N SER A 343 3.62 -4.94 11.04
CA SER A 343 3.62 -6.39 10.82
C SER A 343 2.25 -7.02 11.03
N LEU A 344 1.84 -7.86 10.09
CA LEU A 344 0.54 -8.54 10.09
C LEU A 344 0.68 -10.06 10.05
N ARG A 345 -0.33 -10.74 10.56
CA ARG A 345 -0.62 -12.15 10.29
C ARG A 345 -1.82 -12.22 9.38
N GLY A 346 -1.65 -12.76 8.17
CA GLY A 346 -2.73 -12.95 7.21
C GLY A 346 -3.06 -14.42 7.01
N THR A 347 -4.33 -14.76 6.84
CA THR A 347 -4.77 -16.09 6.44
C THR A 347 -5.43 -16.03 5.09
N PHE A 348 -4.95 -16.87 4.15
CA PHE A 348 -5.37 -16.87 2.76
C PHE A 348 -5.81 -18.27 2.33
N ARG A 349 -6.86 -18.34 1.50
CA ARG A 349 -7.16 -19.55 0.73
C ARG A 349 -6.62 -19.37 -0.69
N LEU A 350 -5.85 -20.37 -1.17
CA LEU A 350 -5.24 -20.35 -2.50
C LEU A 350 -5.90 -21.41 -3.39
N THR A 351 -6.61 -20.96 -4.43
CA THR A 351 -7.32 -21.84 -5.34
C THR A 351 -6.88 -21.64 -6.78
N VAL A 352 -6.56 -22.73 -7.46
CA VAL A 352 -6.19 -22.70 -8.89
C VAL A 352 -7.46 -22.74 -9.74
N CYS A 353 -7.69 -21.70 -10.52
CA CYS A 353 -8.79 -21.60 -11.48
C CYS A 353 -8.29 -21.90 -12.89
N LYS A 354 -8.90 -22.89 -13.55
CA LYS A 354 -8.54 -23.28 -14.91
C LYS A 354 -9.26 -22.45 -15.95
N LYS A 355 -8.59 -22.17 -17.06
CA LYS A 355 -9.22 -21.43 -18.16
C LYS A 355 -10.47 -22.19 -18.64
N GLY A 356 -11.60 -21.48 -18.69
CA GLY A 356 -12.89 -22.02 -19.10
C GLY A 356 -13.68 -22.77 -18.03
N SER A 357 -13.21 -22.82 -16.78
CA SER A 357 -13.98 -23.40 -15.66
C SER A 357 -15.13 -22.49 -15.17
N GLY A 358 -15.04 -21.18 -15.43
CA GLY A 358 -15.99 -20.20 -14.88
C GLY A 358 -15.69 -19.75 -13.44
N ASP A 359 -14.55 -20.20 -12.85
CA ASP A 359 -14.19 -19.95 -11.46
C ASP A 359 -13.42 -18.62 -11.25
N ALA A 360 -13.09 -17.94 -12.35
CA ALA A 360 -12.41 -16.64 -12.31
C ALA A 360 -12.93 -15.74 -13.45
N PRO A 361 -12.93 -14.40 -13.26
CA PRO A 361 -13.24 -13.44 -14.32
C PRO A 361 -12.32 -13.61 -15.54
N SER A 362 -12.85 -13.39 -16.74
CA SER A 362 -12.11 -13.57 -18.01
C SER A 362 -10.82 -12.74 -18.05
N VAL A 363 -10.89 -11.49 -17.56
CA VAL A 363 -9.75 -10.57 -17.46
C VAL A 363 -8.63 -11.14 -16.59
N ALA A 364 -8.96 -11.91 -15.57
CA ALA A 364 -7.98 -12.44 -14.60
C ALA A 364 -6.95 -13.41 -15.23
N PHE A 365 -7.24 -13.98 -16.41
CA PHE A 365 -6.29 -14.82 -17.13
C PHE A 365 -5.17 -14.03 -17.84
N MET A 366 -5.28 -12.70 -17.89
CA MET A 366 -4.33 -11.82 -18.57
C MET A 366 -3.82 -10.67 -17.69
N TYR A 367 -4.58 -10.31 -16.66
CA TYR A 367 -4.30 -9.12 -15.86
C TYR A 367 -4.80 -9.28 -14.42
N PRO A 368 -4.16 -8.71 -13.39
CA PRO A 368 -4.70 -8.70 -12.04
C PRO A 368 -6.13 -8.16 -11.99
N PHE A 369 -6.98 -8.85 -11.26
CA PHE A 369 -8.38 -8.48 -11.05
C PHE A 369 -8.75 -8.79 -9.60
N ALA A 370 -9.64 -8.01 -9.01
CA ALA A 370 -10.09 -8.29 -7.66
C ALA A 370 -11.61 -8.11 -7.50
N GLU A 371 -12.12 -8.58 -6.40
CA GLU A 371 -13.49 -8.33 -5.95
C GLU A 371 -13.58 -8.36 -4.42
N ASP A 372 -14.58 -7.70 -3.89
CA ASP A 372 -15.05 -7.83 -2.53
C ASP A 372 -16.54 -8.22 -2.52
N GLN A 373 -17.18 -8.15 -1.35
CA GLN A 373 -18.61 -8.47 -1.21
C GLN A 373 -19.47 -7.57 -2.11
N ASP A 374 -19.12 -6.30 -2.25
CA ASP A 374 -19.96 -5.25 -2.82
C ASP A 374 -19.57 -4.87 -4.25
N SER A 375 -18.33 -5.14 -4.67
CA SER A 375 -17.76 -4.62 -5.91
C SER A 375 -16.90 -5.63 -6.67
N TRP A 376 -16.92 -5.54 -8.00
CA TRP A 376 -15.84 -6.01 -8.86
C TRP A 376 -14.81 -4.90 -9.01
N ILE A 377 -13.53 -5.28 -8.98
CA ILE A 377 -12.40 -4.35 -8.89
C ILE A 377 -11.41 -4.59 -10.03
N PRO A 378 -11.71 -4.12 -11.25
CA PRO A 378 -10.74 -4.10 -12.35
C PRO A 378 -9.53 -3.22 -12.01
N ILE A 379 -8.32 -3.72 -12.28
CA ILE A 379 -7.06 -3.05 -11.95
C ILE A 379 -6.38 -2.56 -13.22
N GLY A 380 -5.76 -1.38 -13.17
CA GLY A 380 -4.91 -0.83 -14.21
C GLY A 380 -3.58 -0.37 -13.64
N LEU A 381 -2.49 -0.87 -14.19
CA LEU A 381 -1.12 -0.50 -13.85
C LEU A 381 -0.51 0.29 -15.03
N SER A 382 0.33 1.28 -14.72
CA SER A 382 0.96 2.11 -15.75
C SER A 382 2.02 1.37 -16.56
N ASP A 383 2.73 0.43 -15.92
CA ASP A 383 3.83 -0.31 -16.52
C ASP A 383 3.98 -1.71 -15.91
N PRO A 384 3.00 -2.62 -16.14
CA PRO A 384 2.98 -3.93 -15.46
C PRO A 384 4.03 -4.90 -15.98
N ASP A 385 4.65 -4.62 -17.11
CA ASP A 385 5.73 -5.43 -17.68
C ASP A 385 7.09 -5.07 -17.07
N GLY A 386 7.12 -4.08 -16.16
CA GLY A 386 8.34 -3.61 -15.54
C GLY A 386 9.26 -2.96 -16.55
N ALA A 387 8.71 -2.17 -17.48
CA ALA A 387 9.48 -1.55 -18.53
C ALA A 387 10.66 -0.77 -17.95
N VAL A 388 11.81 -1.13 -18.40
CA VAL A 388 13.12 -0.67 -17.93
C VAL A 388 13.34 0.83 -18.18
N ASN A 389 12.46 1.49 -18.90
CA ASN A 389 12.69 2.80 -19.48
C ASN A 389 11.97 3.96 -18.78
N GLY A 390 11.47 3.79 -17.59
CA GLY A 390 11.07 4.92 -16.73
C GLY A 390 9.76 5.61 -17.11
N GLN A 391 8.86 4.94 -17.80
CA GLN A 391 7.48 5.42 -17.99
C GLN A 391 6.54 4.95 -16.88
N GLY A 392 7.10 4.39 -15.81
CA GLY A 392 6.40 3.71 -14.76
C GLY A 392 5.29 4.51 -14.08
N SER A 393 5.40 5.82 -13.97
CA SER A 393 4.53 6.67 -13.16
C SER A 393 3.45 7.45 -13.94
N ASP A 394 3.02 7.00 -15.12
CA ASP A 394 1.94 7.66 -15.88
C ASP A 394 0.55 7.23 -15.39
N LEU A 395 -0.07 8.05 -14.52
CA LEU A 395 -1.44 7.83 -14.04
C LEU A 395 -2.48 7.74 -15.17
N ASN A 396 -2.28 8.44 -16.28
CA ASN A 396 -3.22 8.35 -17.40
C ASN A 396 -3.13 6.98 -18.08
N ALA A 397 -1.94 6.37 -18.13
CA ALA A 397 -1.78 5.01 -18.64
C ALA A 397 -2.48 3.99 -17.72
N ALA A 398 -2.28 4.10 -16.39
CA ALA A 398 -2.96 3.27 -15.42
C ALA A 398 -4.49 3.40 -15.51
N MET A 399 -5.01 4.65 -15.57
CA MET A 399 -6.45 4.93 -15.71
C MET A 399 -7.03 4.30 -16.98
N ARG A 400 -6.37 4.50 -18.14
CA ARG A 400 -6.83 3.91 -19.41
C ARG A 400 -6.86 2.38 -19.34
N ARG A 401 -5.86 1.77 -18.70
CA ARG A 401 -5.79 0.32 -18.52
C ARG A 401 -6.92 -0.19 -17.61
N ALA A 402 -7.18 0.47 -16.51
CA ALA A 402 -8.30 0.12 -15.62
C ALA A 402 -9.64 0.19 -16.37
N VAL A 403 -9.88 1.23 -17.18
CA VAL A 403 -11.08 1.36 -18.00
C VAL A 403 -11.19 0.22 -19.03
N VAL A 404 -10.09 -0.12 -19.72
CA VAL A 404 -10.09 -1.23 -20.70
C VAL A 404 -10.40 -2.55 -20.02
N ASN A 405 -9.80 -2.82 -18.85
CA ASN A 405 -10.05 -4.05 -18.11
C ASN A 405 -11.50 -4.12 -17.57
N ALA A 406 -12.05 -2.98 -17.13
CA ALA A 406 -13.45 -2.88 -16.74
C ALA A 406 -14.39 -3.14 -17.91
N LEU A 407 -14.11 -2.59 -19.10
CA LEU A 407 -14.89 -2.84 -20.31
C LEU A 407 -14.85 -4.31 -20.72
N ASN A 408 -13.67 -4.93 -20.72
CA ASN A 408 -13.51 -6.34 -21.07
C ASN A 408 -14.31 -7.24 -20.10
N PHE A 409 -14.24 -6.95 -18.79
CA PHE A 409 -15.03 -7.66 -17.80
C PHE A 409 -16.55 -7.53 -18.05
N LEU A 410 -17.03 -6.31 -18.29
CA LEU A 410 -18.47 -6.09 -18.53
C LEU A 410 -18.95 -6.74 -19.83
N GLU A 411 -18.12 -6.75 -20.86
CA GLU A 411 -18.44 -7.38 -22.14
C GLU A 411 -18.41 -8.91 -22.04
N ASP A 412 -17.31 -9.48 -21.55
CA ASP A 412 -17.07 -10.92 -21.57
C ASP A 412 -17.81 -11.67 -20.45
N ASP A 413 -17.91 -11.08 -19.25
CA ASP A 413 -18.44 -11.75 -18.06
C ASP A 413 -19.87 -11.30 -17.71
N ARG A 414 -20.34 -10.14 -18.22
CA ARG A 414 -21.67 -9.59 -17.96
C ARG A 414 -22.55 -9.48 -19.22
N GLY A 415 -21.97 -9.71 -20.42
CA GLY A 415 -22.69 -9.67 -21.68
C GLY A 415 -23.18 -8.28 -22.09
N MET A 416 -22.59 -7.21 -21.52
CA MET A 416 -22.94 -5.84 -21.84
C MET A 416 -22.21 -5.41 -23.12
N ASP A 417 -22.90 -4.82 -24.11
CA ASP A 417 -22.20 -4.27 -25.26
C ASP A 417 -21.25 -3.15 -24.87
N ARG A 418 -20.11 -3.06 -25.55
CA ARG A 418 -18.99 -2.21 -25.17
C ARG A 418 -19.35 -0.71 -25.09
N ALA A 419 -20.24 -0.22 -25.95
CA ALA A 419 -20.65 1.19 -25.95
C ALA A 419 -21.51 1.51 -24.71
N THR A 420 -22.46 0.63 -24.40
CA THR A 420 -23.27 0.72 -23.17
C THR A 420 -22.41 0.54 -21.92
N ALA A 421 -21.47 -0.40 -21.92
CA ALA A 421 -20.52 -0.59 -20.83
C ALA A 421 -19.70 0.68 -20.58
N TYR A 422 -19.22 1.33 -21.64
CA TYR A 422 -18.45 2.58 -21.48
C TYR A 422 -19.28 3.72 -20.92
N ALA A 423 -20.53 3.87 -21.36
CA ALA A 423 -21.46 4.83 -20.82
C ALA A 423 -21.78 4.55 -19.34
N TYR A 424 -22.02 3.28 -18.99
CA TYR A 424 -22.26 2.84 -17.62
C TYR A 424 -21.07 3.16 -16.71
N LEU A 425 -19.85 2.83 -17.11
CA LEU A 425 -18.65 3.14 -16.31
C LEU A 425 -18.53 4.62 -16.02
N SER A 426 -18.85 5.48 -17.00
CA SER A 426 -18.84 6.93 -16.81
C SER A 426 -19.90 7.45 -15.85
N ALA A 427 -21.04 6.78 -15.79
CA ALA A 427 -22.18 7.23 -14.98
C ALA A 427 -22.16 6.69 -13.54
N ALA A 428 -21.58 5.50 -13.30
CA ALA A 428 -21.85 4.75 -12.08
C ALA A 428 -20.68 3.96 -11.49
N ALA A 429 -19.52 3.90 -12.13
CA ALA A 429 -18.33 3.25 -11.59
C ALA A 429 -17.33 4.29 -11.06
N ASN A 430 -16.72 3.99 -9.91
CA ASN A 430 -15.63 4.80 -9.38
C ASN A 430 -14.27 4.28 -9.86
N PHE A 431 -13.36 5.20 -10.15
CA PHE A 431 -11.97 4.90 -10.46
C PHE A 431 -11.08 5.65 -9.48
N THR A 432 -10.31 4.91 -8.71
CA THR A 432 -9.51 5.41 -7.59
C THR A 432 -8.03 5.16 -7.85
N ILE A 433 -7.19 6.12 -7.51
CA ILE A 433 -5.73 5.94 -7.54
C ILE A 433 -5.36 5.01 -6.38
N SER A 434 -4.78 3.84 -6.68
CA SER A 434 -4.34 2.89 -5.66
C SER A 434 -3.12 3.43 -4.91
N GLN A 435 -2.04 3.70 -5.66
CA GLN A 435 -0.80 4.30 -5.16
C GLN A 435 -0.09 5.09 -6.27
N VAL A 436 0.78 6.03 -5.88
CA VAL A 436 1.56 6.89 -6.80
C VAL A 436 3.08 6.82 -6.55
N VAL A 437 3.54 5.84 -5.78
CA VAL A 437 4.90 5.82 -5.19
C VAL A 437 5.79 4.68 -5.67
N ASP A 438 5.26 3.64 -6.32
CA ASP A 438 5.98 2.39 -6.60
C ASP A 438 6.54 2.28 -8.01
N LYS A 439 6.96 3.36 -8.60
CA LYS A 439 7.48 3.42 -9.99
C LYS A 439 6.41 3.08 -11.03
N THR A 440 5.75 1.92 -10.90
CA THR A 440 4.53 1.55 -11.62
C THR A 440 3.34 1.94 -10.77
N VAL A 441 2.59 2.96 -11.19
CA VAL A 441 1.44 3.46 -10.44
C VAL A 441 0.17 2.70 -10.80
N GLY A 442 -0.78 2.67 -9.86
CA GLY A 442 -2.01 1.90 -9.95
C GLY A 442 -3.28 2.73 -9.91
N VAL A 443 -4.29 2.29 -10.67
CA VAL A 443 -5.69 2.73 -10.59
C VAL A 443 -6.55 1.49 -10.51
N HIS A 444 -7.50 1.47 -9.61
CA HIS A 444 -8.53 0.42 -9.56
C HIS A 444 -9.93 1.01 -9.74
N ALA A 445 -10.82 0.22 -10.31
CA ALA A 445 -12.23 0.58 -10.40
C ALA A 445 -13.03 -0.14 -9.31
N GLN A 446 -14.17 0.43 -8.94
CA GLN A 446 -15.22 -0.22 -8.17
C GLN A 446 -16.51 -0.21 -8.99
N ILE A 447 -16.93 -1.39 -9.41
CA ILE A 447 -18.18 -1.63 -10.13
C ILE A 447 -19.11 -2.33 -9.15
N SER A 448 -20.15 -1.64 -8.69
CA SER A 448 -21.08 -2.19 -7.69
C SER A 448 -21.82 -3.41 -8.24
N LYS A 449 -21.79 -4.52 -7.47
CA LYS A 449 -22.51 -5.75 -7.78
C LYS A 449 -24.04 -5.56 -7.73
N ASP A 450 -24.52 -4.65 -6.89
CA ASP A 450 -25.94 -4.33 -6.75
C ASP A 450 -26.58 -3.70 -8.00
N HIS A 451 -25.76 -3.19 -8.92
CA HIS A 451 -26.25 -2.68 -10.19
C HIS A 451 -26.64 -3.78 -11.19
N PHE A 452 -26.28 -5.04 -10.90
CA PHE A 452 -26.47 -6.21 -11.79
C PHE A 452 -27.36 -7.24 -11.10
N SER A 453 -28.67 -7.04 -11.16
CA SER A 453 -29.69 -7.94 -10.61
C SER A 453 -30.01 -9.12 -11.54
#